data_5152cf9710ca4564af42dffae8b649d1
#
_entry.id   5152cf9710ca4564af42dffae8b649d1
#
_cell.length_a   1.000
_cell.length_b   1.000
_cell.length_c   1.000
_cell.angle_alpha   90.00
_cell.angle_beta   90.00
_cell.angle_gamma   90.00
#
_symmetry.space_group_name_H-M   'P 1'
#
loop_
_entity.id
_entity.type
_entity.pdbx_description
1 polymer ?
#
loop_
_entity_poly.entity_id
_entity_poly.type
_entity_poly.pdbx_seq_one_letter_code
_entity_poly.pdbx_strand_id
1 'polypeptide(L)'
;MAGFNLIRNARAFFTTNVSATDGTVTASGALNTNTFELQLMSGFSFSQNTTNQVVIVSEAGTAPARSQRSFNTALEPVDFTFSTYIRPTGTTTVNCEERVLWNALLSSKAIDTAGTSLAAVTTFTRTASSNTVSFTCTAFDFATAGFAVNDVITISSILGADAQEWNTAATVTAIAGTTAACTGLTIVYLTAPAGVATAPSTVPTTLKIHKGAITQNLAAGTEAAYLLAHSGGSNKNQLQTFGMVIVIDTVTYFIDNCVLDQAAIEFGLDGIAMVAWTGKASALRQVAQTTDTAGTLSGGYAGTYLAKVTAAKFITNKLSTVTLKSTFRGAGTSPASYVVALTGGNLTIANNVTYVTPEIMGTVNKPITYFTGTRSITGSLNAYLKSGSTNTGGLLSQLLTDAATITEPKFYTEIHVGGSANAVRVELEMPAVSLQIPTIDAGSDILSTVINFTAQGFDGALSTAAGLSAAAYDVEGSNDLLVRYYSAA
;
A
#
# COMPACT_ATOMS: atom_id res chain seq x y z
N MET A 1 -11.37 -38.43 20.79
CA MET A 1 -12.31 -37.30 20.75
C MET A 1 -12.02 -36.52 19.49
N ALA A 2 -12.96 -36.29 18.60
CA ALA A 2 -12.77 -35.34 17.52
C ALA A 2 -12.55 -33.95 18.17
N GLY A 3 -11.35 -33.39 18.05
CA GLY A 3 -11.01 -32.11 18.63
C GLY A 3 -11.69 -30.97 17.88
N PHE A 4 -12.16 -29.96 18.56
CA PHE A 4 -12.56 -28.71 17.93
C PHE A 4 -11.31 -27.91 17.60
N ASN A 5 -11.24 -27.35 16.39
CA ASN A 5 -10.15 -26.46 15.99
C ASN A 5 -10.27 -25.13 16.72
N LEU A 6 -9.17 -24.65 17.30
CA LEU A 6 -9.15 -23.43 18.10
C LEU A 6 -8.55 -22.27 17.28
N ILE A 7 -9.31 -21.20 17.12
CA ILE A 7 -8.90 -20.01 16.38
C ILE A 7 -7.66 -19.31 16.97
N ARG A 8 -7.44 -19.44 18.30
CA ARG A 8 -6.23 -18.91 18.95
C ARG A 8 -4.93 -19.52 18.47
N ASN A 9 -5.00 -20.71 17.83
CA ASN A 9 -3.86 -21.41 17.23
C ASN A 9 -3.75 -21.10 15.72
N ALA A 10 -4.49 -20.10 15.21
CA ALA A 10 -4.44 -19.72 13.82
C ALA A 10 -3.12 -19.01 13.49
N ARG A 11 -2.54 -19.36 12.35
CA ARG A 11 -1.39 -18.70 11.74
C ARG A 11 -1.71 -18.38 10.29
N ALA A 12 -1.24 -17.26 9.81
CA ALA A 12 -1.44 -16.87 8.42
C ALA A 12 -0.10 -16.49 7.79
N PHE A 13 0.06 -16.91 6.55
CA PHE A 13 1.26 -16.63 5.76
C PHE A 13 0.87 -16.04 4.43
N PHE A 14 1.53 -14.95 4.08
CA PHE A 14 1.57 -14.37 2.75
C PHE A 14 2.71 -15.03 1.98
N THR A 15 2.46 -15.54 0.79
CA THR A 15 3.49 -16.16 -0.03
C THR A 15 3.43 -15.71 -1.48
N THR A 16 4.59 -15.43 -2.06
CA THR A 16 4.72 -15.22 -3.50
C THR A 16 5.17 -16.50 -4.23
N ASN A 17 5.26 -17.61 -3.51
CA ASN A 17 5.55 -18.93 -4.09
C ASN A 17 4.28 -19.53 -4.72
N VAL A 18 3.86 -18.92 -5.81
CA VAL A 18 2.68 -19.30 -6.58
C VAL A 18 3.09 -19.68 -7.99
N SER A 19 2.32 -20.56 -8.61
CA SER A 19 2.48 -20.94 -10.02
C SER A 19 2.32 -19.71 -10.92
N ALA A 20 3.24 -19.50 -11.82
CA ALA A 20 3.20 -18.40 -12.78
C ALA A 20 2.04 -18.56 -13.81
N THR A 21 1.48 -19.77 -13.93
CA THR A 21 0.44 -20.07 -14.93
C THR A 21 -0.96 -19.73 -14.42
N ASP A 22 -1.25 -20.04 -13.15
CA ASP A 22 -2.60 -19.97 -12.58
C ASP A 22 -2.66 -19.34 -11.17
N GLY A 23 -1.53 -18.89 -10.63
CA GLY A 23 -1.45 -18.29 -9.29
C GLY A 23 -1.69 -19.28 -8.14
N THR A 24 -1.70 -20.59 -8.42
CA THR A 24 -1.91 -21.62 -7.39
C THR A 24 -0.71 -21.68 -6.44
N VAL A 25 -0.97 -21.71 -5.13
CA VAL A 25 0.09 -21.92 -4.12
C VAL A 25 0.74 -23.27 -4.32
N THR A 26 2.06 -23.28 -4.50
CA THR A 26 2.83 -24.51 -4.73
C THR A 26 2.83 -25.36 -3.47
N ALA A 27 2.25 -26.58 -3.55
CA ALA A 27 2.09 -27.48 -2.41
C ALA A 27 3.43 -27.92 -1.83
N SER A 28 4.42 -28.24 -2.67
CA SER A 28 5.78 -28.57 -2.25
C SER A 28 6.57 -27.28 -2.00
N GLY A 29 7.04 -27.09 -0.77
CA GLY A 29 7.75 -25.87 -0.40
C GLY A 29 6.86 -24.62 -0.38
N ALA A 30 5.59 -24.74 0.02
CA ALA A 30 4.67 -23.63 0.14
C ALA A 30 5.25 -22.48 0.99
N LEU A 31 6.01 -22.82 2.02
CA LEU A 31 6.79 -21.86 2.80
C LEU A 31 8.24 -21.84 2.30
N ASN A 32 8.70 -20.68 1.89
CA ASN A 32 10.07 -20.45 1.45
C ASN A 32 10.51 -19.02 1.85
N THR A 33 11.68 -18.60 1.41
CA THR A 33 12.22 -17.25 1.71
C THR A 33 11.34 -16.10 1.21
N ASN A 34 10.39 -16.36 0.33
CA ASN A 34 9.40 -15.39 -0.18
C ASN A 34 8.05 -15.49 0.56
N THR A 35 8.05 -16.13 1.71
CA THR A 35 6.87 -16.29 2.57
C THR A 35 7.03 -15.48 3.84
N PHE A 36 5.99 -14.78 4.23
CA PHE A 36 5.96 -13.87 5.37
C PHE A 36 4.83 -14.29 6.31
N GLU A 37 5.15 -14.52 7.57
CA GLU A 37 4.13 -14.76 8.58
C GLU A 37 3.48 -13.44 8.96
N LEU A 38 2.14 -13.41 8.93
CA LEU A 38 1.31 -12.26 9.32
C LEU A 38 0.69 -12.53 10.68
N GLN A 39 0.65 -11.52 11.53
CA GLN A 39 -0.13 -11.59 12.75
C GLN A 39 -1.53 -11.00 12.49
N LEU A 40 -2.48 -11.88 12.25
CA LEU A 40 -3.88 -11.47 12.07
C LEU A 40 -4.52 -11.16 13.43
N MET A 41 -5.43 -10.19 13.40
CA MET A 41 -6.36 -9.96 14.50
C MET A 41 -7.47 -11.02 14.48
N SER A 42 -8.19 -11.14 15.58
CA SER A 42 -9.43 -11.93 15.63
C SER A 42 -10.44 -11.38 14.62
N GLY A 43 -11.25 -12.27 14.04
CA GLY A 43 -12.31 -11.86 13.10
C GLY A 43 -11.93 -11.92 11.62
N PHE A 44 -10.82 -12.59 11.25
CA PHE A 44 -10.55 -12.88 9.85
C PHE A 44 -11.62 -13.84 9.27
N SER A 45 -11.96 -13.62 8.03
CA SER A 45 -12.90 -14.48 7.30
C SER A 45 -12.48 -14.68 5.87
N PHE A 46 -12.86 -15.83 5.32
CA PHE A 46 -12.74 -16.16 3.90
C PHE A 46 -13.85 -17.09 3.48
N SER A 47 -14.38 -16.90 2.29
CA SER A 47 -15.47 -17.72 1.76
C SER A 47 -15.42 -17.80 0.25
N GLN A 48 -15.89 -18.92 -0.28
CA GLN A 48 -16.13 -19.08 -1.71
C GLN A 48 -17.53 -19.64 -1.90
N ASN A 49 -18.35 -18.94 -2.66
CA ASN A 49 -19.72 -19.32 -2.96
C ASN A 49 -19.82 -20.04 -4.32
N THR A 50 -20.98 -20.64 -4.57
CA THR A 50 -21.33 -21.26 -5.85
C THR A 50 -22.54 -20.56 -6.44
N THR A 51 -22.51 -20.30 -7.73
CA THR A 51 -23.70 -19.86 -8.46
C THR A 51 -24.53 -21.08 -8.84
N ASN A 52 -25.77 -21.10 -8.40
CA ASN A 52 -26.69 -22.22 -8.61
C ASN A 52 -27.86 -21.83 -9.51
N GLN A 53 -28.19 -22.70 -10.44
CA GLN A 53 -29.44 -22.60 -11.21
C GLN A 53 -30.49 -23.52 -10.60
N VAL A 54 -31.62 -22.93 -10.23
CA VAL A 54 -32.78 -23.69 -9.72
C VAL A 54 -33.70 -24.03 -10.87
N VAL A 55 -34.06 -25.30 -10.97
CA VAL A 55 -35.05 -25.77 -11.96
C VAL A 55 -36.33 -26.11 -11.21
N ILE A 56 -37.41 -25.47 -11.63
CA ILE A 56 -38.75 -25.76 -11.17
C ILE A 56 -39.41 -26.57 -12.28
N VAL A 57 -39.72 -27.83 -12.00
CA VAL A 57 -40.41 -28.70 -12.95
C VAL A 57 -41.88 -28.80 -12.51
N SER A 58 -42.79 -28.49 -13.45
CA SER A 58 -44.19 -28.80 -13.26
C SER A 58 -44.39 -30.28 -13.51
N GLU A 59 -44.53 -31.04 -12.44
CA GLU A 59 -44.80 -32.48 -12.52
C GLU A 59 -46.31 -32.72 -12.44
N ALA A 60 -46.93 -33.04 -13.58
CA ALA A 60 -48.30 -33.53 -13.62
C ALA A 60 -48.28 -35.06 -13.51
N GLY A 61 -48.83 -35.62 -12.43
CA GLY A 61 -48.87 -37.07 -12.24
C GLY A 61 -49.47 -37.47 -10.90
N THR A 62 -49.59 -38.78 -10.66
CA THR A 62 -50.18 -39.34 -9.44
C THR A 62 -49.34 -39.14 -8.18
N ALA A 63 -48.08 -38.73 -8.32
CA ALA A 63 -47.17 -38.39 -7.22
C ALA A 63 -46.26 -37.23 -7.60
N PRO A 64 -46.75 -35.98 -7.64
CA PRO A 64 -45.96 -34.84 -8.00
C PRO A 64 -44.89 -34.55 -6.91
N ALA A 65 -43.63 -34.42 -7.34
CA ALA A 65 -42.55 -34.00 -6.43
C ALA A 65 -42.63 -32.52 -6.20
N ARG A 66 -42.65 -32.09 -4.91
CA ARG A 66 -42.67 -30.68 -4.52
C ARG A 66 -41.25 -30.15 -4.23
N SER A 67 -40.22 -30.82 -4.71
CA SER A 67 -38.84 -30.48 -4.44
C SER A 67 -38.24 -29.65 -5.57
N GLN A 68 -37.37 -28.67 -5.20
CA GLN A 68 -36.54 -27.96 -6.14
C GLN A 68 -35.30 -28.77 -6.47
N ARG A 69 -34.83 -28.67 -7.72
CA ARG A 69 -33.56 -29.22 -8.17
C ARG A 69 -32.63 -28.04 -8.47
N SER A 70 -31.41 -28.13 -8.02
CA SER A 70 -30.39 -27.11 -8.28
C SER A 70 -29.12 -27.69 -8.87
N PHE A 71 -28.49 -26.94 -9.75
CA PHE A 71 -27.23 -27.29 -10.40
C PHE A 71 -26.22 -26.17 -10.14
N ASN A 72 -24.98 -26.52 -9.78
CA ASN A 72 -23.90 -25.59 -9.72
C ASN A 72 -23.45 -25.23 -11.13
N THR A 73 -23.48 -23.97 -11.48
CA THR A 73 -23.06 -23.45 -12.79
C THR A 73 -21.67 -22.84 -12.77
N ALA A 74 -21.32 -22.19 -11.65
CA ALA A 74 -20.02 -21.54 -11.48
C ALA A 74 -19.58 -21.51 -10.01
N LEU A 75 -18.26 -21.37 -9.80
CA LEU A 75 -17.68 -20.94 -8.54
C LEU A 75 -17.49 -19.43 -8.61
N GLU A 76 -17.90 -18.74 -7.56
CA GLU A 76 -17.63 -17.32 -7.38
C GLU A 76 -16.18 -17.09 -6.93
N PRO A 77 -15.62 -15.90 -7.11
CA PRO A 77 -14.34 -15.55 -6.50
C PRO A 77 -14.37 -15.76 -4.98
N VAL A 78 -13.23 -16.08 -4.42
CA VAL A 78 -13.06 -16.10 -2.95
C VAL A 78 -13.02 -14.68 -2.46
N ASP A 79 -13.85 -14.34 -1.48
CA ASP A 79 -13.73 -13.10 -0.72
C ASP A 79 -13.01 -13.39 0.59
N PHE A 80 -12.04 -12.55 0.96
CA PHE A 80 -11.37 -12.64 2.24
C PHE A 80 -11.18 -11.27 2.88
N THR A 81 -11.24 -11.24 4.20
CA THR A 81 -11.00 -10.04 5.00
C THR A 81 -10.27 -10.39 6.28
N PHE A 82 -9.35 -9.51 6.68
CA PHE A 82 -8.60 -9.61 7.93
C PHE A 82 -8.07 -8.24 8.34
N SER A 83 -7.60 -8.12 9.57
CA SER A 83 -6.98 -6.90 10.07
C SER A 83 -5.62 -7.20 10.69
N THR A 84 -4.71 -6.24 10.57
CA THR A 84 -3.38 -6.25 11.17
C THR A 84 -3.17 -5.00 12.02
N TYR A 85 -2.39 -5.11 13.10
CA TYR A 85 -1.92 -3.94 13.82
C TYR A 85 -0.78 -3.27 13.04
N ILE A 86 -0.72 -1.95 13.12
CA ILE A 86 0.42 -1.18 12.60
C ILE A 86 1.54 -1.23 13.64
N ARG A 87 2.64 -1.92 13.31
CA ARG A 87 3.73 -2.21 14.26
C ARG A 87 5.10 -2.09 13.61
N PRO A 88 5.62 -0.86 13.43
CA PRO A 88 6.98 -0.68 12.93
C PRO A 88 8.03 -1.13 13.95
N THR A 89 9.13 -1.65 13.45
CA THR A 89 10.27 -2.16 14.24
C THR A 89 11.58 -1.73 13.63
N GLY A 90 12.65 -1.85 14.43
CA GLY A 90 14.01 -1.48 14.00
C GLY A 90 14.31 0.00 14.25
N THR A 91 15.55 0.34 14.44
CA THR A 91 15.99 1.72 14.67
C THR A 91 16.81 2.29 13.52
N THR A 92 17.67 1.46 12.94
CA THR A 92 18.51 1.85 11.79
C THR A 92 17.88 1.44 10.46
N THR A 93 17.12 0.35 10.50
CA THR A 93 16.36 -0.19 9.36
C THR A 93 14.96 -0.45 9.83
N VAL A 94 14.04 0.43 9.45
CA VAL A 94 12.64 0.30 9.82
C VAL A 94 11.97 -0.78 9.01
N ASN A 95 11.18 -1.60 9.68
CA ASN A 95 10.44 -2.70 9.08
C ASN A 95 9.04 -2.80 9.66
N CYS A 96 8.09 -3.35 8.92
CA CYS A 96 6.77 -3.70 9.41
C CYS A 96 6.28 -5.00 8.75
N GLU A 97 5.40 -5.72 9.42
CA GLU A 97 4.86 -6.99 8.89
C GLU A 97 3.99 -6.74 7.67
N GLU A 98 3.17 -5.72 7.72
CA GLU A 98 2.21 -5.34 6.68
C GLU A 98 2.83 -4.78 5.39
N ARG A 99 4.17 -4.60 5.33
CA ARG A 99 4.85 -4.10 4.11
C ARG A 99 4.54 -4.92 2.86
N VAL A 100 4.39 -6.23 3.02
CA VAL A 100 4.07 -7.13 1.89
C VAL A 100 2.66 -6.90 1.38
N LEU A 101 1.73 -6.57 2.27
CA LEU A 101 0.35 -6.23 1.93
C LEU A 101 0.28 -4.86 1.24
N TRP A 102 1.00 -3.88 1.75
CA TRP A 102 1.13 -2.59 1.07
C TRP A 102 1.70 -2.74 -0.33
N ASN A 103 2.75 -3.54 -0.49
CA ASN A 103 3.32 -3.79 -1.80
C ASN A 103 2.31 -4.45 -2.74
N ALA A 104 1.58 -5.46 -2.27
CA ALA A 104 0.59 -6.16 -3.08
C ALA A 104 -0.62 -5.26 -3.45
N LEU A 105 -0.97 -4.30 -2.58
CA LEU A 105 -2.04 -3.33 -2.84
C LEU A 105 -1.62 -2.24 -3.84
N LEU A 106 -0.34 -1.85 -3.84
CA LEU A 106 0.12 -0.65 -4.54
C LEU A 106 0.98 -0.93 -5.77
N SER A 107 1.48 -2.16 -5.96
CA SER A 107 2.43 -2.49 -7.02
C SER A 107 2.13 -3.84 -7.68
N SER A 108 2.53 -3.97 -8.95
CA SER A 108 2.54 -5.25 -9.68
C SER A 108 3.84 -6.05 -9.50
N LYS A 109 4.87 -5.42 -8.96
CA LYS A 109 6.19 -6.04 -8.77
C LYS A 109 6.28 -6.70 -7.39
N ALA A 110 7.07 -7.76 -7.30
CA ALA A 110 7.38 -8.39 -6.02
C ALA A 110 8.11 -7.40 -5.10
N ILE A 111 7.87 -7.55 -3.80
CA ILE A 111 8.52 -6.71 -2.79
C ILE A 111 10.04 -6.87 -2.84
N ASP A 112 10.74 -5.77 -2.82
CA ASP A 112 12.21 -5.69 -2.81
C ASP A 112 12.69 -4.71 -1.73
N THR A 113 12.44 -5.06 -0.47
CA THR A 113 12.82 -4.19 0.67
C THR A 113 14.33 -4.02 0.82
N ALA A 114 15.10 -5.05 0.47
CA ALA A 114 16.56 -5.00 0.57
C ALA A 114 17.19 -4.10 -0.50
N GLY A 115 16.52 -3.97 -1.64
CA GLY A 115 17.00 -3.27 -2.82
C GLY A 115 18.14 -3.98 -3.55
N THR A 116 18.24 -3.74 -4.82
CA THR A 116 19.38 -4.16 -5.62
C THR A 116 20.53 -3.19 -5.38
N SER A 117 21.65 -3.70 -4.87
CA SER A 117 22.85 -2.88 -4.62
C SER A 117 23.69 -2.77 -5.89
N LEU A 118 23.93 -1.55 -6.32
CA LEU A 118 24.85 -1.24 -7.41
C LEU A 118 26.18 -0.81 -6.80
N ALA A 119 27.22 -1.59 -7.01
CA ALA A 119 28.57 -1.26 -6.58
C ALA A 119 29.27 -0.34 -7.59
N ALA A 120 30.22 0.46 -7.10
CA ALA A 120 31.05 1.34 -7.90
C ALA A 120 30.26 2.21 -8.88
N VAL A 121 29.29 2.95 -8.36
CA VAL A 121 28.60 4.02 -9.09
C VAL A 121 29.65 5.10 -9.39
N THR A 122 29.90 5.33 -10.67
CA THR A 122 30.95 6.27 -11.13
C THR A 122 30.39 7.64 -11.46
N THR A 123 29.13 7.69 -11.91
CA THR A 123 28.46 8.94 -12.21
C THR A 123 27.01 8.88 -11.77
N PHE A 124 26.53 9.98 -11.25
CA PHE A 124 25.13 10.20 -10.95
C PHE A 124 24.85 11.67 -11.24
N THR A 125 24.35 11.95 -12.44
CA THR A 125 24.20 13.33 -12.92
C THR A 125 22.81 13.57 -13.46
N ARG A 126 22.26 14.74 -13.11
CA ARG A 126 21.01 15.25 -13.65
C ARG A 126 21.29 16.22 -14.79
N THR A 127 20.56 16.09 -15.87
CA THR A 127 20.57 17.09 -16.92
C THR A 127 19.98 18.40 -16.38
N ALA A 128 20.68 19.50 -16.51
CA ALA A 128 20.20 20.79 -16.05
C ALA A 128 18.81 21.11 -16.62
N SER A 129 17.91 21.60 -15.76
CA SER A 129 16.50 21.91 -16.08
C SER A 129 15.65 20.71 -16.50
N SER A 130 16.10 19.49 -16.26
CA SER A 130 15.39 18.25 -16.56
C SER A 130 15.28 17.37 -15.30
N ASN A 131 14.25 16.53 -15.24
CA ASN A 131 14.13 15.49 -14.23
C ASN A 131 14.91 14.22 -14.60
N THR A 132 15.59 14.23 -15.73
CA THR A 132 16.33 13.08 -16.24
C THR A 132 17.65 12.95 -15.52
N VAL A 133 17.88 11.78 -14.95
CA VAL A 133 19.12 11.40 -14.28
C VAL A 133 19.71 10.20 -14.99
N SER A 134 20.99 10.25 -15.24
CA SER A 134 21.76 9.13 -15.75
C SER A 134 22.82 8.75 -14.73
N PHE A 135 22.95 7.46 -14.46
CA PHE A 135 24.04 6.94 -13.65
C PHE A 135 24.69 5.73 -14.29
N THR A 136 25.95 5.58 -14.02
CA THR A 136 26.76 4.47 -14.51
C THR A 136 27.32 3.70 -13.32
N CYS A 137 27.44 2.40 -13.47
CA CYS A 137 28.01 1.49 -12.48
C CYS A 137 28.90 0.46 -13.18
N THR A 138 29.72 -0.26 -12.43
CA THR A 138 30.55 -1.31 -13.01
C THR A 138 29.77 -2.62 -13.07
N ALA A 139 29.78 -3.26 -14.25
CA ALA A 139 29.37 -4.66 -14.48
C ALA A 139 28.03 -5.09 -13.82
N PHE A 140 26.94 -4.41 -14.17
CA PHE A 140 25.60 -4.80 -13.73
C PHE A 140 24.65 -4.89 -14.92
N ASP A 141 23.92 -5.98 -15.04
CA ASP A 141 22.90 -6.18 -16.08
C ASP A 141 21.51 -5.91 -15.50
N PHE A 142 20.99 -4.74 -15.81
CA PHE A 142 19.66 -4.33 -15.37
C PHE A 142 18.55 -5.19 -15.97
N ALA A 143 18.69 -5.63 -17.20
CA ALA A 143 17.68 -6.46 -17.86
C ALA A 143 17.59 -7.85 -17.22
N THR A 144 18.73 -8.51 -17.00
CA THR A 144 18.79 -9.80 -16.29
C THR A 144 18.34 -9.67 -14.83
N ALA A 145 18.57 -8.53 -14.18
CA ALA A 145 18.05 -8.25 -12.86
C ALA A 145 16.55 -7.95 -12.81
N GLY A 146 15.89 -7.96 -13.99
CA GLY A 146 14.43 -7.79 -14.12
C GLY A 146 13.94 -6.35 -14.08
N PHE A 147 14.80 -5.38 -14.42
CA PHE A 147 14.38 -4.01 -14.69
C PHE A 147 13.96 -3.87 -16.15
N ALA A 148 12.91 -3.10 -16.39
CA ALA A 148 12.40 -2.82 -17.72
C ALA A 148 12.15 -1.31 -17.91
N VAL A 149 12.12 -0.86 -19.15
CA VAL A 149 11.66 0.50 -19.49
C VAL A 149 10.21 0.64 -19.06
N ASN A 150 9.87 1.78 -18.48
CA ASN A 150 8.61 2.12 -17.82
C ASN A 150 8.41 1.48 -16.43
N ASP A 151 9.39 0.77 -15.89
CA ASP A 151 9.34 0.41 -14.47
C ASP A 151 9.46 1.69 -13.62
N VAL A 152 8.66 1.74 -12.56
CA VAL A 152 8.89 2.70 -11.48
C VAL A 152 9.78 2.04 -10.45
N ILE A 153 10.87 2.70 -10.14
CA ILE A 153 11.85 2.29 -9.15
C ILE A 153 11.95 3.35 -8.07
N THR A 154 12.41 2.95 -6.90
CA THR A 154 12.76 3.90 -5.84
C THR A 154 14.25 3.79 -5.54
N ILE A 155 14.89 4.93 -5.40
CA ILE A 155 16.30 5.00 -5.04
C ILE A 155 16.41 5.18 -3.54
N SER A 156 17.39 4.53 -2.93
CA SER A 156 17.76 4.72 -1.53
C SER A 156 19.28 4.70 -1.37
N SER A 157 19.76 5.00 -0.17
CA SER A 157 21.19 5.07 0.18
C SER A 157 21.98 6.29 -0.33
N ILE A 158 21.36 7.27 -0.91
CA ILE A 158 22.00 8.58 -1.08
C ILE A 158 22.01 9.27 0.29
N LEU A 159 23.18 9.75 0.70
CA LEU A 159 23.40 10.40 1.98
C LEU A 159 23.78 11.88 1.76
N GLY A 160 23.49 12.71 2.72
CA GLY A 160 23.82 14.14 2.68
C GLY A 160 22.62 15.02 2.97
N ALA A 161 22.80 16.32 2.91
CA ALA A 161 21.76 17.29 3.26
C ALA A 161 20.59 17.31 2.25
N ASP A 162 20.82 16.82 1.04
CA ASP A 162 19.88 16.72 -0.07
C ASP A 162 19.44 15.27 -0.34
N ALA A 163 19.60 14.38 0.63
CA ALA A 163 19.32 12.94 0.47
C ALA A 163 17.85 12.66 0.17
N GLN A 164 16.94 13.40 0.78
CA GLN A 164 15.49 13.21 0.58
C GLN A 164 15.06 13.47 -0.84
N GLU A 165 15.58 14.50 -1.47
CA GLU A 165 15.22 14.88 -2.84
C GLU A 165 15.69 13.84 -3.87
N TRP A 166 16.74 13.10 -3.53
CA TRP A 166 17.31 12.07 -4.41
C TRP A 166 16.81 10.66 -4.10
N ASN A 167 16.44 10.36 -2.85
CA ASN A 167 15.91 9.06 -2.43
C ASN A 167 14.40 8.98 -2.69
N THR A 168 13.99 9.04 -3.93
CA THR A 168 12.59 9.12 -4.34
C THR A 168 12.28 8.21 -5.51
N ALA A 169 11.04 8.20 -5.95
CA ALA A 169 10.57 7.37 -7.05
C ALA A 169 10.93 7.98 -8.41
N ALA A 170 11.31 7.13 -9.35
CA ALA A 170 11.65 7.50 -10.71
C ALA A 170 11.19 6.44 -11.72
N THR A 171 10.89 6.87 -12.92
CA THR A 171 10.56 5.97 -14.04
C THR A 171 11.81 5.65 -14.84
N VAL A 172 12.04 4.39 -15.12
CA VAL A 172 13.11 3.94 -16.02
C VAL A 172 12.72 4.27 -17.45
N THR A 173 13.51 5.11 -18.13
CA THR A 173 13.27 5.50 -19.52
C THR A 173 14.20 4.84 -20.52
N ALA A 174 15.40 4.46 -20.08
CA ALA A 174 16.32 3.70 -20.89
C ALA A 174 17.20 2.79 -20.02
N ILE A 175 17.54 1.64 -20.56
CA ILE A 175 18.49 0.69 -19.99
C ILE A 175 19.59 0.50 -21.02
N ALA A 176 20.83 0.80 -20.64
CA ALA A 176 22.00 0.61 -21.47
C ALA A 176 22.98 -0.33 -20.78
N GLY A 177 23.55 -1.25 -21.52
CA GLY A 177 24.56 -2.18 -21.05
C GLY A 177 24.20 -3.63 -21.29
N THR A 178 25.25 -4.43 -21.31
CA THR A 178 25.21 -5.89 -21.39
C THR A 178 25.82 -6.46 -20.10
N THR A 179 25.73 -7.78 -19.91
CA THR A 179 26.31 -8.52 -18.77
C THR A 179 27.79 -8.20 -18.50
N ALA A 180 28.53 -7.69 -19.45
CA ALA A 180 29.96 -7.36 -19.32
C ALA A 180 30.24 -5.88 -19.01
N ALA A 181 29.33 -4.97 -19.26
CA ALA A 181 29.51 -3.54 -19.04
C ALA A 181 28.17 -2.87 -18.77
N CYS A 182 27.93 -2.49 -17.54
CA CYS A 182 26.85 -1.57 -17.18
C CYS A 182 27.23 -0.17 -17.67
N THR A 183 26.64 0.27 -18.76
CA THR A 183 26.86 1.63 -19.27
C THR A 183 25.84 2.63 -18.74
N GLY A 184 24.86 2.17 -18.00
CA GLY A 184 24.00 3.05 -17.23
C GLY A 184 22.52 2.73 -17.28
N LEU A 185 21.82 3.27 -16.32
CA LEU A 185 20.37 3.39 -16.29
C LEU A 185 20.01 4.86 -16.43
N THR A 186 19.11 5.15 -17.35
CA THR A 186 18.51 6.49 -17.44
C THR A 186 17.14 6.44 -16.79
N ILE A 187 16.93 7.32 -15.85
CA ILE A 187 15.68 7.45 -15.11
C ILE A 187 15.16 8.89 -15.21
N VAL A 188 13.86 9.03 -15.14
CA VAL A 188 13.22 10.34 -14.96
C VAL A 188 12.56 10.34 -13.60
N TYR A 189 13.00 11.22 -12.72
CA TYR A 189 12.33 11.43 -11.45
C TYR A 189 10.89 11.90 -11.69
N LEU A 190 9.97 11.35 -10.95
CA LEU A 190 8.56 11.73 -11.04
C LEU A 190 8.35 13.17 -10.55
N THR A 191 9.19 13.61 -9.62
CA THR A 191 9.28 15.01 -9.19
C THR A 191 10.71 15.48 -9.38
N ALA A 192 10.89 16.68 -9.94
CA ALA A 192 12.21 17.28 -9.98
C ALA A 192 12.71 17.52 -8.57
N PRO A 193 13.93 17.09 -8.23
CA PRO A 193 14.56 17.53 -7.00
C PRO A 193 14.67 19.06 -7.03
N ALA A 194 13.82 19.75 -6.27
CA ALA A 194 13.72 21.20 -6.37
C ALA A 194 14.91 21.86 -5.66
N GLY A 195 15.49 22.85 -6.30
CA GLY A 195 16.60 23.61 -5.72
C GLY A 195 17.93 22.86 -5.63
N VAL A 196 18.01 21.64 -6.11
CA VAL A 196 19.18 20.77 -5.98
C VAL A 196 20.13 20.95 -7.16
N ALA A 197 21.42 20.82 -6.88
CA ALA A 197 22.50 20.83 -7.87
C ALA A 197 22.32 19.70 -8.91
N THR A 198 23.18 19.69 -9.92
CA THR A 198 23.15 18.66 -10.99
C THR A 198 23.60 17.28 -10.52
N ALA A 199 24.09 17.17 -9.29
CA ALA A 199 24.46 15.90 -8.64
C ALA A 199 24.22 16.01 -7.14
N PRO A 200 23.98 14.89 -6.42
CA PRO A 200 23.92 14.90 -4.96
C PRO A 200 25.24 15.39 -4.37
N SER A 201 25.16 16.00 -3.21
CA SER A 201 26.33 16.52 -2.46
C SER A 201 27.38 15.45 -2.21
N THR A 202 26.94 14.21 -2.09
CA THR A 202 27.79 13.02 -1.96
C THR A 202 27.27 11.93 -2.90
N VAL A 203 27.99 11.66 -3.99
CA VAL A 203 27.68 10.53 -4.88
C VAL A 203 27.99 9.23 -4.12
N PRO A 204 27.01 8.35 -3.90
CA PRO A 204 27.27 7.13 -3.15
C PRO A 204 28.13 6.18 -3.98
N THR A 205 29.09 5.53 -3.34
CA THR A 205 29.87 4.45 -3.97
C THR A 205 29.02 3.19 -4.19
N THR A 206 27.95 3.06 -3.42
CA THR A 206 26.95 1.99 -3.54
C THR A 206 25.58 2.65 -3.57
N LEU A 207 24.83 2.42 -4.64
CA LEU A 207 23.46 2.87 -4.80
C LEU A 207 22.52 1.68 -4.64
N LYS A 208 21.43 1.86 -3.90
CA LYS A 208 20.35 0.86 -3.82
C LYS A 208 19.16 1.30 -4.64
N ILE A 209 18.66 0.38 -5.45
CA ILE A 209 17.45 0.56 -6.27
C ILE A 209 16.45 -0.50 -5.88
N HIS A 210 15.23 -0.08 -5.59
CA HIS A 210 14.13 -0.95 -5.21
C HIS A 210 13.10 -1.03 -6.32
N LYS A 211 12.60 -2.23 -6.55
CA LYS A 211 11.41 -2.50 -7.38
C LYS A 211 10.20 -2.65 -6.46
N GLY A 212 9.02 -2.30 -6.96
CA GLY A 212 7.80 -2.38 -6.16
C GLY A 212 7.49 -1.07 -5.41
N ALA A 213 6.53 -1.16 -4.50
CA ALA A 213 6.00 0.01 -3.80
C ALA A 213 6.66 0.26 -2.43
N ILE A 214 7.62 -0.55 -2.02
CA ILE A 214 8.23 -0.47 -0.69
C ILE A 214 9.71 -0.11 -0.78
N THR A 215 10.10 0.88 -0.02
CA THR A 215 11.47 1.35 0.10
C THR A 215 11.85 1.55 1.55
N GLN A 216 13.09 1.29 1.87
CA GLN A 216 13.67 1.60 3.18
C GLN A 216 14.63 2.80 3.03
N ASN A 217 14.35 3.86 3.76
CA ASN A 217 15.29 4.96 3.93
C ASN A 217 16.04 4.84 5.25
N LEU A 218 17.34 4.97 5.18
CA LEU A 218 18.22 4.96 6.34
C LEU A 218 18.26 6.35 6.98
N ALA A 219 18.55 6.40 8.27
CA ALA A 219 18.74 7.66 8.95
C ALA A 219 19.86 8.49 8.30
N ALA A 220 19.60 9.75 8.02
CA ALA A 220 20.56 10.68 7.42
C ALA A 220 20.53 12.03 8.15
N GLY A 221 21.65 12.42 8.74
CA GLY A 221 21.74 13.67 9.48
C GLY A 221 20.80 13.70 10.70
N THR A 222 19.82 14.60 10.67
CA THR A 222 18.81 14.76 11.73
C THR A 222 17.54 13.95 11.47
N GLU A 223 17.48 13.25 10.33
CA GLU A 223 16.30 12.50 9.94
C GLU A 223 16.33 11.08 10.48
N ALA A 224 15.17 10.64 10.98
CA ALA A 224 14.97 9.26 11.42
C ALA A 224 14.87 8.32 10.21
N ALA A 225 15.33 7.09 10.36
CA ALA A 225 15.08 6.05 9.38
C ALA A 225 13.57 5.76 9.25
N TYR A 226 13.10 5.48 8.04
CA TYR A 226 11.72 5.10 7.80
C TYR A 226 11.58 4.03 6.71
N LEU A 227 10.45 3.34 6.74
CA LEU A 227 9.99 2.48 5.65
C LEU A 227 8.86 3.22 4.93
N LEU A 228 9.00 3.37 3.62
CA LEU A 228 8.05 4.06 2.75
C LEU A 228 7.28 3.05 1.91
N ALA A 229 5.95 3.15 1.91
CA ALA A 229 5.08 2.58 0.91
C ALA A 229 4.49 3.71 0.06
N HIS A 230 4.58 3.60 -1.27
CA HIS A 230 4.13 4.64 -2.19
C HIS A 230 3.21 4.11 -3.28
N SER A 231 2.22 4.90 -3.65
CA SER A 231 1.21 4.53 -4.63
C SER A 231 1.62 4.72 -6.09
N GLY A 232 2.77 5.34 -6.33
CA GLY A 232 3.29 5.64 -7.67
C GLY A 232 3.92 4.46 -8.42
N GLY A 233 3.79 3.24 -7.86
CA GLY A 233 4.35 2.02 -8.43
C GLY A 233 3.97 1.79 -9.90
N SER A 234 4.83 1.07 -10.61
CA SER A 234 4.67 0.74 -12.03
C SER A 234 3.39 -0.07 -12.27
N ASN A 235 2.77 0.20 -13.41
CA ASN A 235 1.61 -0.49 -13.94
C ASN A 235 0.39 -0.50 -12.98
N LYS A 236 -0.29 0.65 -12.90
CA LYS A 236 -1.49 0.86 -12.08
C LYS A 236 -2.65 -0.12 -12.40
N ASN A 237 -2.60 -0.80 -13.54
CA ASN A 237 -3.64 -1.72 -13.99
C ASN A 237 -3.40 -3.18 -13.58
N GLN A 238 -2.27 -3.47 -12.97
CA GLN A 238 -1.93 -4.79 -12.47
C GLN A 238 -1.42 -4.68 -11.04
N LEU A 239 -1.82 -5.63 -10.21
CA LEU A 239 -1.36 -5.75 -8.83
C LEU A 239 -0.55 -7.03 -8.67
N GLN A 240 0.26 -7.10 -7.64
CA GLN A 240 0.98 -8.31 -7.30
C GLN A 240 -0.01 -9.38 -6.84
N THR A 241 -0.03 -10.52 -7.54
CA THR A 241 -0.72 -11.71 -7.08
C THR A 241 0.10 -12.44 -6.03
N PHE A 242 -0.56 -13.06 -5.09
CA PHE A 242 0.05 -13.82 -4.01
C PHE A 242 -0.84 -14.99 -3.61
N GLY A 243 -0.35 -15.84 -2.75
CA GLY A 243 -1.13 -16.88 -2.09
C GLY A 243 -1.22 -16.62 -0.60
N MET A 244 -2.29 -17.04 0.03
CA MET A 244 -2.40 -17.10 1.48
C MET A 244 -2.44 -18.54 1.95
N VAL A 245 -1.65 -18.84 2.98
CA VAL A 245 -1.69 -20.12 3.69
C VAL A 245 -2.22 -19.85 5.09
N ILE A 246 -3.36 -20.41 5.42
CA ILE A 246 -4.01 -20.21 6.72
C ILE A 246 -4.07 -21.54 7.43
N VAL A 247 -3.38 -21.63 8.56
CA VAL A 247 -3.36 -22.80 9.43
C VAL A 247 -4.26 -22.50 10.62
N ILE A 248 -5.30 -23.27 10.78
CA ILE A 248 -6.21 -23.18 11.93
C ILE A 248 -6.12 -24.50 12.68
N ASP A 249 -5.33 -24.48 13.75
CA ASP A 249 -5.04 -25.68 14.55
C ASP A 249 -4.50 -26.84 13.69
N THR A 250 -5.31 -27.81 13.35
CA THR A 250 -4.93 -29.00 12.57
C THR A 250 -5.40 -28.95 11.10
N VAL A 251 -6.00 -27.85 10.67
CA VAL A 251 -6.51 -27.68 9.31
C VAL A 251 -5.76 -26.56 8.59
N THR A 252 -5.37 -26.84 7.36
CA THR A 252 -4.70 -25.84 6.51
C THR A 252 -5.55 -25.53 5.28
N TYR A 253 -5.72 -24.25 5.04
CA TYR A 253 -6.37 -23.70 3.84
C TYR A 253 -5.37 -22.94 2.99
N PHE A 254 -5.46 -23.12 1.68
CA PHE A 254 -4.77 -22.33 0.70
C PHE A 254 -5.79 -21.46 -0.03
N ILE A 255 -5.50 -20.19 -0.14
CA ILE A 255 -6.24 -19.24 -0.95
C ILE A 255 -5.32 -18.89 -2.12
N ASP A 256 -5.73 -19.26 -3.32
CA ASP A 256 -4.91 -19.19 -4.52
C ASP A 256 -5.20 -17.94 -5.33
N ASN A 257 -4.14 -17.38 -5.94
CA ASN A 257 -4.21 -16.21 -6.81
C ASN A 257 -4.94 -15.04 -6.15
N CYS A 258 -4.49 -14.69 -4.95
CA CYS A 258 -5.03 -13.58 -4.17
C CYS A 258 -4.61 -12.23 -4.77
N VAL A 259 -5.51 -11.26 -4.70
CA VAL A 259 -5.27 -9.85 -4.98
C VAL A 259 -5.94 -9.01 -3.91
N LEU A 260 -5.24 -8.01 -3.38
CA LEU A 260 -5.82 -7.06 -2.44
C LEU A 260 -6.67 -6.03 -3.17
N ASP A 261 -7.89 -5.88 -2.72
CA ASP A 261 -8.84 -4.90 -3.25
C ASP A 261 -8.82 -3.60 -2.45
N GLN A 262 -8.79 -3.71 -1.12
CA GLN A 262 -8.94 -2.54 -0.27
C GLN A 262 -8.08 -2.63 0.99
N ALA A 263 -7.60 -1.47 1.42
CA ALA A 263 -7.07 -1.23 2.77
C ALA A 263 -7.82 -0.07 3.42
N ALA A 264 -8.26 -0.26 4.65
CA ALA A 264 -8.92 0.77 5.43
C ALA A 264 -8.17 0.98 6.76
N ILE A 265 -7.84 2.23 7.06
CA ILE A 265 -7.25 2.67 8.32
C ILE A 265 -8.30 3.49 9.05
N GLU A 266 -8.62 3.08 10.27
CA GLU A 266 -9.48 3.82 11.17
C GLU A 266 -8.69 4.34 12.35
N PHE A 267 -8.87 5.60 12.68
CA PHE A 267 -8.24 6.23 13.83
C PHE A 267 -9.28 6.97 14.66
N GLY A 268 -9.52 6.46 15.84
CA GLY A 268 -10.38 7.06 16.87
C GLY A 268 -9.56 7.46 18.09
N LEU A 269 -10.16 8.22 19.00
CA LEU A 269 -9.46 8.75 20.18
C LEU A 269 -8.80 7.69 21.06
N ASP A 270 -9.46 6.55 21.24
CA ASP A 270 -9.07 5.50 22.18
C ASP A 270 -8.86 4.17 21.45
N GLY A 271 -7.87 4.11 20.58
CA GLY A 271 -7.61 2.90 19.83
C GLY A 271 -6.11 2.66 19.58
N ILE A 272 -5.82 1.45 19.11
CA ILE A 272 -4.52 1.07 18.56
C ILE A 272 -4.65 1.13 17.06
N ALA A 273 -3.66 1.70 16.40
CA ALA A 273 -3.65 1.82 14.95
C ALA A 273 -3.66 0.45 14.28
N MET A 274 -4.59 0.25 13.36
CA MET A 274 -4.78 -0.97 12.61
C MET A 274 -5.15 -0.69 11.16
N VAL A 275 -4.90 -1.68 10.29
CA VAL A 275 -5.35 -1.69 8.92
C VAL A 275 -6.26 -2.89 8.71
N ALA A 276 -7.43 -2.64 8.17
CA ALA A 276 -8.33 -3.67 7.69
C ALA A 276 -8.08 -3.90 6.20
N TRP A 277 -7.87 -5.14 5.83
CA TRP A 277 -7.57 -5.58 4.47
C TRP A 277 -8.71 -6.39 3.91
N THR A 278 -9.12 -6.11 2.69
CA THR A 278 -10.03 -6.96 1.93
C THR A 278 -9.41 -7.33 0.60
N GLY A 279 -9.70 -8.52 0.13
CA GLY A 279 -9.21 -8.97 -1.14
C GLY A 279 -10.06 -10.08 -1.74
N LYS A 280 -9.71 -10.43 -2.95
CA LYS A 280 -10.36 -11.48 -3.72
C LYS A 280 -9.34 -12.50 -4.21
N ALA A 281 -9.82 -13.72 -4.51
CA ALA A 281 -8.95 -14.77 -5.00
C ALA A 281 -9.71 -15.72 -5.96
N SER A 282 -8.97 -16.56 -6.67
CA SER A 282 -9.58 -17.47 -7.63
C SER A 282 -10.12 -18.76 -7.01
N ALA A 283 -9.45 -19.31 -5.99
CA ALA A 283 -9.83 -20.58 -5.40
C ALA A 283 -9.47 -20.71 -3.94
N LEU A 284 -10.33 -21.41 -3.21
CA LEU A 284 -10.10 -21.84 -1.83
C LEU A 284 -9.91 -23.35 -1.81
N ARG A 285 -8.81 -23.82 -1.23
CA ARG A 285 -8.50 -25.23 -1.11
C ARG A 285 -8.21 -25.61 0.33
N GLN A 286 -8.78 -26.70 0.82
CA GLN A 286 -8.33 -27.34 2.04
C GLN A 286 -7.25 -28.36 1.69
N VAL A 287 -6.16 -28.35 2.45
CA VAL A 287 -5.03 -29.24 2.23
C VAL A 287 -4.91 -30.19 3.42
N ALA A 288 -4.82 -31.48 3.11
CA ALA A 288 -4.63 -32.50 4.15
C ALA A 288 -3.24 -32.38 4.78
N GLN A 289 -3.20 -32.26 6.10
CA GLN A 289 -1.96 -32.39 6.88
C GLN A 289 -1.78 -33.83 7.33
N THR A 290 -0.55 -34.31 7.25
CA THR A 290 -0.25 -35.73 7.55
C THR A 290 0.21 -35.98 8.99
N THR A 291 0.60 -34.94 9.74
CA THR A 291 1.00 -35.07 11.17
C THR A 291 0.79 -33.74 11.87
N ASP A 292 -0.14 -33.74 12.81
CA ASP A 292 -0.69 -32.49 13.32
C ASP A 292 -0.21 -32.18 14.73
N THR A 293 0.73 -31.25 14.82
CA THR A 293 0.90 -30.42 16.01
C THR A 293 0.21 -29.10 15.73
N ALA A 294 -0.69 -28.69 16.62
CA ALA A 294 -1.48 -27.47 16.49
C ALA A 294 -0.63 -26.26 16.07
N GLY A 295 -1.02 -25.59 14.99
CA GLY A 295 -0.31 -24.43 14.44
C GLY A 295 1.01 -24.72 13.73
N THR A 296 1.36 -25.97 13.48
CA THR A 296 2.58 -26.36 12.79
C THR A 296 2.27 -26.90 11.40
N LEU A 297 2.96 -26.38 10.39
CA LEU A 297 2.95 -26.95 9.05
C LEU A 297 3.96 -28.10 8.99
N SER A 298 3.49 -29.28 8.57
CA SER A 298 4.32 -30.48 8.47
C SER A 298 4.39 -31.00 7.03
N GLY A 299 5.32 -31.90 6.77
CA GLY A 299 5.50 -32.52 5.46
C GLY A 299 6.06 -31.56 4.41
N GLY A 300 5.56 -31.63 3.17
CA GLY A 300 6.02 -30.82 2.05
C GLY A 300 5.73 -29.33 2.16
N TYR A 301 4.96 -28.90 3.16
CA TYR A 301 4.63 -27.48 3.41
C TYR A 301 5.60 -26.80 4.36
N ALA A 302 6.44 -27.53 5.06
CA ALA A 302 7.46 -26.98 5.95
C ALA A 302 8.57 -26.32 5.12
N GLY A 303 9.02 -25.14 5.55
CA GLY A 303 10.08 -24.41 4.89
C GLY A 303 10.57 -23.22 5.69
N THR A 304 11.56 -22.52 5.17
CA THR A 304 12.09 -21.30 5.77
C THR A 304 11.21 -20.12 5.34
N TYR A 305 10.65 -19.43 6.31
CA TYR A 305 9.83 -18.24 6.09
C TYR A 305 10.33 -17.09 6.99
N LEU A 306 9.94 -15.89 6.66
CA LEU A 306 10.18 -14.73 7.50
C LEU A 306 9.12 -14.69 8.61
N ALA A 307 9.56 -15.00 9.84
CA ALA A 307 8.68 -15.04 11.00
C ALA A 307 8.13 -13.64 11.34
N LYS A 308 6.94 -13.62 11.95
CA LYS A 308 6.36 -12.39 12.48
C LYS A 308 7.26 -11.76 13.53
N VAL A 309 7.16 -10.44 13.67
CA VAL A 309 7.96 -9.69 14.63
C VAL A 309 7.26 -9.66 15.99
N THR A 310 7.89 -10.25 17.00
CA THR A 310 7.31 -10.34 18.35
C THR A 310 7.58 -9.12 19.23
N ALA A 311 8.65 -8.35 18.93
CA ALA A 311 9.09 -7.21 19.74
C ALA A 311 8.60 -5.85 19.22
N ALA A 312 7.57 -5.83 18.40
CA ALA A 312 7.05 -4.61 17.80
C ALA A 312 6.28 -3.74 18.82
N LYS A 313 6.37 -2.43 18.67
CA LYS A 313 5.64 -1.47 19.47
C LYS A 313 4.30 -1.13 18.81
N PHE A 314 3.23 -1.10 19.58
CA PHE A 314 1.92 -0.67 19.12
C PHE A 314 1.84 0.86 19.05
N ILE A 315 1.11 1.35 18.06
CA ILE A 315 0.83 2.78 17.89
C ILE A 315 -0.55 3.07 18.49
N THR A 316 -0.61 4.03 19.41
CA THR A 316 -1.88 4.51 19.98
C THR A 316 -2.39 5.70 19.17
N ASN A 317 -3.68 5.71 18.85
CA ASN A 317 -4.29 6.79 18.07
C ASN A 317 -4.41 8.12 18.83
N LYS A 318 -4.28 8.10 20.16
CA LYS A 318 -4.45 9.29 21.03
C LYS A 318 -3.59 10.50 20.66
N LEU A 319 -2.40 10.25 20.09
CA LEU A 319 -1.45 11.29 19.72
C LEU A 319 -1.50 11.65 18.22
N SER A 320 -2.54 11.22 17.51
CA SER A 320 -2.68 11.51 16.09
C SER A 320 -2.93 12.99 15.82
N THR A 321 -2.35 13.49 14.76
CA THR A 321 -2.50 14.88 14.30
C THR A 321 -2.74 14.94 12.81
N VAL A 322 -3.43 15.98 12.36
CA VAL A 322 -3.65 16.24 10.94
C VAL A 322 -3.24 17.67 10.62
N THR A 323 -2.47 17.79 9.57
CA THR A 323 -2.09 19.09 8.99
C THR A 323 -2.58 19.16 7.55
N LEU A 324 -3.33 20.20 7.25
CA LEU A 324 -3.80 20.49 5.89
C LEU A 324 -3.12 21.76 5.41
N LYS A 325 -2.56 21.71 4.21
CA LYS A 325 -1.92 22.88 3.60
C LYS A 325 -2.57 23.18 2.26
N SER A 326 -3.04 24.39 2.08
CA SER A 326 -3.59 24.84 0.80
C SER A 326 -2.47 24.91 -0.24
N THR A 327 -2.51 24.08 -1.28
CA THR A 327 -1.45 24.02 -2.30
C THR A 327 -1.67 24.96 -3.47
N PHE A 328 -2.90 25.41 -3.71
CA PHE A 328 -3.23 26.25 -4.85
C PHE A 328 -3.71 27.63 -4.41
N ARG A 329 -2.79 28.53 -4.20
CA ARG A 329 -3.08 29.97 -4.23
C ARG A 329 -2.25 30.58 -5.35
N GLY A 330 -2.84 31.55 -6.06
CA GLY A 330 -2.20 32.24 -7.17
C GLY A 330 -0.79 32.75 -6.81
N ALA A 331 0.02 33.01 -7.82
CA ALA A 331 1.41 33.41 -7.68
C ALA A 331 1.60 34.51 -6.61
N GLY A 332 2.47 34.23 -5.63
CA GLY A 332 2.88 35.20 -4.60
C GLY A 332 2.26 35.03 -3.22
N THR A 333 1.36 34.07 -2.98
CA THR A 333 0.83 33.79 -1.63
C THR A 333 1.42 32.51 -1.04
N SER A 334 1.95 32.60 0.17
CA SER A 334 2.35 31.41 0.93
C SER A 334 1.15 30.53 1.23
N PRO A 335 1.25 29.19 1.12
CA PRO A 335 0.16 28.30 1.42
C PRO A 335 -0.26 28.43 2.88
N ALA A 336 -1.57 28.53 3.12
CA ALA A 336 -2.09 28.51 4.48
C ALA A 336 -2.01 27.09 5.03
N SER A 337 -1.51 26.96 6.25
CA SER A 337 -1.48 25.68 6.98
C SER A 337 -2.57 25.69 8.06
N TYR A 338 -3.33 24.61 8.11
CA TYR A 338 -4.42 24.41 9.05
C TYR A 338 -4.15 23.21 9.95
N VAL A 339 -4.27 23.42 11.26
CA VAL A 339 -4.20 22.33 12.24
C VAL A 339 -5.61 21.96 12.66
N VAL A 340 -5.99 20.73 12.39
CA VAL A 340 -7.32 20.21 12.67
C VAL A 340 -7.33 19.57 14.04
N ALA A 341 -8.27 20.00 14.91
CA ALA A 341 -8.50 19.38 16.22
C ALA A 341 -9.25 18.06 16.04
N LEU A 342 -8.52 17.03 15.68
CA LEU A 342 -9.02 15.72 15.28
C LEU A 342 -9.65 14.96 16.45
N THR A 343 -10.83 14.39 16.24
CA THR A 343 -11.51 13.48 17.17
C THR A 343 -11.59 12.05 16.64
N GLY A 344 -11.33 11.86 15.35
CA GLY A 344 -11.31 10.57 14.68
C GLY A 344 -11.32 10.75 13.18
N GLY A 345 -11.30 9.64 12.46
CA GLY A 345 -11.37 9.64 11.00
C GLY A 345 -11.09 8.27 10.42
N ASN A 346 -11.17 8.20 9.12
CA ASN A 346 -10.81 7.03 8.35
C ASN A 346 -10.11 7.42 7.04
N LEU A 347 -9.36 6.48 6.51
CA LEU A 347 -8.77 6.51 5.17
C LEU A 347 -9.00 5.16 4.53
N THR A 348 -9.57 5.14 3.34
CA THR A 348 -9.84 3.92 2.56
C THR A 348 -9.17 4.04 1.20
N ILE A 349 -8.40 3.01 0.85
CA ILE A 349 -7.77 2.84 -0.45
C ILE A 349 -8.45 1.66 -1.11
N ALA A 350 -9.05 1.84 -2.29
CA ALA A 350 -9.73 0.79 -3.03
C ALA A 350 -9.23 0.73 -4.47
N ASN A 351 -8.89 -0.47 -4.92
CA ASN A 351 -8.45 -0.77 -6.29
C ASN A 351 -9.60 -1.20 -7.21
N ASN A 352 -10.79 -1.46 -6.63
CA ASN A 352 -11.98 -1.90 -7.36
C ASN A 352 -11.73 -3.15 -8.22
N VAL A 353 -11.18 -4.17 -7.57
CA VAL A 353 -10.79 -5.43 -8.21
C VAL A 353 -12.01 -6.27 -8.57
N THR A 354 -12.06 -6.72 -9.81
CA THR A 354 -13.09 -7.65 -10.30
C THR A 354 -12.43 -8.88 -10.91
N TYR A 355 -12.88 -10.07 -10.49
CA TYR A 355 -12.46 -11.33 -11.08
C TYR A 355 -13.33 -11.69 -12.29
N VAL A 356 -12.70 -12.26 -13.29
CA VAL A 356 -13.36 -12.76 -14.48
C VAL A 356 -13.60 -14.26 -14.34
N THR A 357 -14.87 -14.65 -14.41
CA THR A 357 -15.29 -16.05 -14.46
C THR A 357 -15.85 -16.30 -15.86
N PRO A 358 -15.07 -16.85 -16.81
CA PRO A 358 -15.54 -17.07 -18.17
C PRO A 358 -16.65 -18.12 -18.18
N GLU A 359 -17.69 -17.86 -18.95
CA GLU A 359 -18.77 -18.82 -19.16
C GLU A 359 -18.40 -19.77 -20.30
N ILE A 360 -18.10 -21.01 -19.95
CA ILE A 360 -17.76 -22.09 -20.92
C ILE A 360 -18.74 -23.22 -20.74
N MET A 361 -19.33 -23.69 -21.86
CA MET A 361 -20.23 -24.82 -21.83
C MET A 361 -19.47 -26.13 -21.54
N GLY A 362 -20.08 -27.01 -20.76
CA GLY A 362 -19.54 -28.35 -20.46
C GLY A 362 -18.64 -28.42 -19.22
N THR A 363 -18.40 -27.33 -18.53
CA THR A 363 -17.62 -27.28 -17.28
C THR A 363 -18.29 -26.38 -16.22
N VAL A 364 -17.99 -26.62 -14.95
CA VAL A 364 -18.30 -25.63 -13.91
C VAL A 364 -17.29 -24.48 -14.03
N ASN A 365 -17.79 -23.28 -14.29
CA ASN A 365 -16.96 -22.12 -14.54
C ASN A 365 -16.21 -21.70 -13.26
N LYS A 366 -14.97 -21.26 -13.40
CA LYS A 366 -14.10 -20.83 -12.29
C LYS A 366 -13.49 -19.47 -12.59
N PRO A 367 -13.22 -18.65 -11.55
CA PRO A 367 -12.45 -17.43 -11.71
C PRO A 367 -11.03 -17.75 -12.20
N ILE A 368 -10.57 -17.06 -13.24
CA ILE A 368 -9.24 -17.31 -13.84
C ILE A 368 -8.28 -16.13 -13.75
N THR A 369 -8.81 -14.91 -13.82
CA THR A 369 -8.00 -13.69 -13.81
C THR A 369 -8.81 -12.54 -13.24
N TYR A 370 -8.15 -11.43 -13.00
CA TYR A 370 -8.76 -10.22 -12.48
C TYR A 370 -8.38 -9.01 -13.35
N PHE A 371 -9.14 -7.94 -13.19
CA PHE A 371 -8.77 -6.59 -13.62
C PHE A 371 -9.05 -5.61 -12.50
N THR A 372 -8.31 -4.51 -12.51
CA THR A 372 -8.49 -3.41 -11.57
C THR A 372 -9.35 -2.32 -12.18
N GLY A 373 -10.21 -1.71 -11.37
CA GLY A 373 -10.88 -0.47 -11.72
C GLY A 373 -9.99 0.76 -11.47
N THR A 374 -10.61 1.93 -11.46
CA THR A 374 -9.93 3.15 -11.03
C THR A 374 -9.66 3.07 -9.53
N ARG A 375 -8.39 3.27 -9.14
CA ARG A 375 -8.04 3.36 -7.72
C ARG A 375 -8.67 4.62 -7.13
N SER A 376 -9.29 4.47 -5.97
CA SER A 376 -9.86 5.57 -5.20
C SER A 376 -9.27 5.60 -3.80
N ILE A 377 -8.91 6.78 -3.34
CA ILE A 377 -8.43 7.03 -1.98
C ILE A 377 -9.34 8.09 -1.38
N THR A 378 -10.13 7.67 -0.42
CA THR A 378 -11.17 8.52 0.20
C THR A 378 -11.11 8.40 1.71
N GLY A 379 -11.62 9.39 2.40
CA GLY A 379 -11.71 9.33 3.85
C GLY A 379 -12.51 10.47 4.44
N SER A 380 -12.56 10.45 5.76
CA SER A 380 -13.20 11.50 6.55
C SER A 380 -12.36 11.85 7.77
N LEU A 381 -12.39 13.12 8.15
CA LEU A 381 -11.76 13.66 9.34
C LEU A 381 -12.85 14.23 10.23
N ASN A 382 -13.03 13.68 11.41
CA ASN A 382 -13.95 14.17 12.42
C ASN A 382 -13.19 15.15 13.33
N ALA A 383 -13.65 16.38 13.46
CA ALA A 383 -12.95 17.40 14.18
C ALA A 383 -13.88 18.36 14.92
N TYR A 384 -13.38 19.00 15.96
CA TYR A 384 -14.07 20.13 16.57
C TYR A 384 -13.91 21.38 15.70
N LEU A 385 -14.99 22.16 15.61
CA LEU A 385 -14.98 23.45 14.95
C LEU A 385 -14.33 24.49 15.86
N LYS A 386 -13.04 24.70 15.70
CA LYS A 386 -12.23 25.64 16.48
C LYS A 386 -12.09 26.95 15.75
N SER A 387 -12.34 28.08 16.42
CA SER A 387 -12.13 29.42 15.86
C SER A 387 -10.64 29.74 15.65
N GLY A 388 -10.36 30.58 14.69
CA GLY A 388 -9.02 31.06 14.35
C GLY A 388 -8.65 30.81 12.90
N SER A 389 -7.80 31.65 12.35
CA SER A 389 -7.44 31.66 10.91
C SER A 389 -6.67 30.41 10.45
N THR A 390 -6.01 29.73 11.36
CA THR A 390 -5.18 28.50 11.12
C THR A 390 -5.84 27.23 11.67
N ASN A 391 -7.06 27.32 12.17
CA ASN A 391 -7.81 26.19 12.73
C ASN A 391 -8.95 25.77 11.77
N THR A 392 -9.78 24.85 12.23
CA THR A 392 -10.92 24.31 11.46
C THR A 392 -11.88 25.37 10.94
N GLY A 393 -12.12 26.44 11.71
CA GLY A 393 -12.95 27.58 11.28
C GLY A 393 -12.33 28.38 10.14
N GLY A 394 -11.00 28.58 10.17
CA GLY A 394 -10.25 29.20 9.07
C GLY A 394 -10.27 28.35 7.81
N LEU A 395 -10.12 27.03 7.95
CA LEU A 395 -10.23 26.08 6.86
C LEU A 395 -11.63 26.14 6.20
N LEU A 396 -12.70 26.14 7.01
CA LEU A 396 -14.06 26.25 6.48
C LEU A 396 -14.27 27.54 5.68
N SER A 397 -13.80 28.68 6.22
CA SER A 397 -13.86 29.96 5.51
C SER A 397 -13.10 29.91 4.19
N GLN A 398 -11.94 29.27 4.16
CA GLN A 398 -11.15 29.08 2.94
C GLN A 398 -11.88 28.22 1.93
N LEU A 399 -12.43 27.07 2.35
CA LEU A 399 -13.17 26.16 1.47
C LEU A 399 -14.40 26.84 0.81
N LEU A 400 -15.13 27.65 1.57
CA LEU A 400 -16.26 28.42 1.06
C LEU A 400 -15.82 29.48 0.02
N THR A 401 -14.66 30.12 0.25
CA THR A 401 -14.09 31.10 -0.69
C THR A 401 -13.59 30.39 -1.95
N ASP A 402 -12.87 29.31 -1.81
CA ASP A 402 -12.28 28.55 -2.92
C ASP A 402 -13.35 27.90 -3.78
N ALA A 403 -14.43 27.38 -3.19
CA ALA A 403 -15.56 26.81 -3.92
C ALA A 403 -16.25 27.82 -4.87
N ALA A 404 -16.19 29.11 -4.54
CA ALA A 404 -16.75 30.18 -5.35
C ALA A 404 -15.78 30.70 -6.43
N THR A 405 -14.49 30.45 -6.32
CA THR A 405 -13.45 31.12 -7.12
C THR A 405 -12.50 30.17 -7.85
N ILE A 406 -12.35 28.92 -7.39
CA ILE A 406 -11.38 27.95 -7.90
C ILE A 406 -12.11 26.68 -8.33
N THR A 407 -11.84 26.22 -9.56
CA THR A 407 -12.46 24.99 -10.11
C THR A 407 -11.88 23.70 -9.51
N GLU A 408 -10.62 23.73 -9.08
CA GLU A 408 -9.92 22.58 -8.51
C GLU A 408 -9.13 22.97 -7.26
N PRO A 409 -9.80 23.20 -6.12
CA PRO A 409 -9.09 23.44 -4.87
C PRO A 409 -8.41 22.15 -4.42
N LYS A 410 -7.07 22.19 -4.29
CA LYS A 410 -6.27 21.04 -3.83
C LYS A 410 -5.54 21.40 -2.54
N PHE A 411 -5.49 20.41 -1.64
CA PHE A 411 -4.82 20.54 -0.37
C PHE A 411 -3.76 19.43 -0.25
N TYR A 412 -2.60 19.76 0.25
CA TYR A 412 -1.67 18.79 0.76
C TYR A 412 -2.17 18.35 2.14
N THR A 413 -2.29 17.06 2.34
CA THR A 413 -2.81 16.49 3.58
C THR A 413 -1.79 15.52 4.17
N GLU A 414 -1.45 15.75 5.43
CA GLU A 414 -0.54 14.93 6.19
C GLU A 414 -1.23 14.49 7.48
N ILE A 415 -1.38 13.18 7.67
CA ILE A 415 -2.00 12.57 8.84
C ILE A 415 -0.92 11.79 9.57
N HIS A 416 -0.59 12.23 10.78
CA HIS A 416 0.30 11.50 11.66
C HIS A 416 -0.53 10.64 12.62
N VAL A 417 -0.40 9.33 12.53
CA VAL A 417 -1.01 8.38 13.46
C VAL A 417 0.04 7.95 14.47
N GLY A 418 -0.14 8.29 15.72
CA GLY A 418 0.80 8.00 16.80
C GLY A 418 1.47 9.24 17.37
N GLY A 419 2.71 9.13 17.77
CA GLY A 419 3.43 10.20 18.46
C GLY A 419 4.06 11.26 17.57
N SER A 420 4.71 12.22 18.19
CA SER A 420 5.52 13.27 17.55
C SER A 420 6.84 12.73 16.97
N ALA A 421 7.65 13.62 16.38
CA ALA A 421 8.85 13.34 15.58
C ALA A 421 9.85 12.28 16.11
N ASN A 422 9.88 11.93 17.38
CA ASN A 422 10.79 10.93 17.95
C ASN A 422 10.06 9.71 18.51
N ALA A 423 8.79 9.49 18.10
CA ALA A 423 7.99 8.38 18.56
C ALA A 423 7.67 7.41 17.43
N VAL A 424 7.24 6.20 17.80
CA VAL A 424 6.69 5.23 16.84
C VAL A 424 5.42 5.82 16.23
N ARG A 425 5.41 5.99 14.92
CA ARG A 425 4.28 6.60 14.21
C ARG A 425 4.17 6.11 12.77
N VAL A 426 3.03 6.36 12.19
CA VAL A 426 2.80 6.27 10.74
C VAL A 426 2.35 7.63 10.23
N GLU A 427 2.95 8.06 9.15
CA GLU A 427 2.55 9.24 8.41
C GLU A 427 1.85 8.82 7.12
N LEU A 428 0.68 9.37 6.90
CA LEU A 428 -0.11 9.21 5.68
C LEU A 428 -0.09 10.56 4.98
N GLU A 429 0.56 10.62 3.85
CA GLU A 429 0.76 11.84 3.09
C GLU A 429 0.06 11.73 1.74
N MET A 430 -0.76 12.71 1.45
CA MET A 430 -1.50 12.82 0.20
C MET A 430 -1.22 14.17 -0.43
N PRO A 431 -0.47 14.20 -1.54
CA PRO A 431 -0.01 15.44 -2.17
C PRO A 431 -1.13 16.33 -2.70
N ALA A 432 -2.21 15.73 -3.18
CA ALA A 432 -3.33 16.46 -3.75
C ALA A 432 -4.65 15.87 -3.25
N VAL A 433 -5.34 16.61 -2.42
CA VAL A 433 -6.63 16.19 -1.84
C VAL A 433 -7.70 17.22 -2.15
N SER A 434 -8.83 16.76 -2.66
CA SER A 434 -10.03 17.58 -2.75
C SER A 434 -10.82 17.41 -1.47
N LEU A 435 -11.08 18.52 -0.79
CA LEU A 435 -11.90 18.57 0.42
C LEU A 435 -13.33 19.00 0.07
N GLN A 436 -14.30 18.31 0.64
CA GLN A 436 -15.69 18.75 0.56
C GLN A 436 -15.95 19.84 1.61
N ILE A 437 -16.90 20.74 1.33
CA ILE A 437 -17.36 21.70 2.32
C ILE A 437 -17.97 20.91 3.47
N PRO A 438 -17.44 21.06 4.69
CA PRO A 438 -17.84 20.20 5.81
C PRO A 438 -19.25 20.55 6.31
N THR A 439 -19.96 19.51 6.72
CA THR A 439 -21.22 19.66 7.45
C THR A 439 -20.91 20.07 8.90
N ILE A 440 -21.61 21.09 9.38
CA ILE A 440 -21.51 21.49 10.78
C ILE A 440 -22.60 20.75 11.55
N ASP A 441 -22.19 19.97 12.54
CA ASP A 441 -23.10 19.30 13.45
C ASP A 441 -23.25 20.13 14.73
N ALA A 442 -24.48 20.57 15.00
CA ALA A 442 -24.85 21.34 16.18
C ALA A 442 -25.61 20.51 17.23
N GLY A 443 -25.51 19.18 17.14
CA GLY A 443 -26.20 18.25 18.04
C GLY A 443 -25.64 18.14 19.45
N SER A 444 -24.55 18.84 19.77
CA SER A 444 -23.91 18.86 21.08
C SER A 444 -23.52 20.28 21.47
N ASP A 445 -23.18 20.49 22.75
CA ASP A 445 -22.70 21.78 23.28
C ASP A 445 -21.39 22.25 22.62
N ILE A 446 -20.62 21.33 22.04
CA ILE A 446 -19.41 21.63 21.29
C ILE A 446 -19.66 21.31 19.82
N LEU A 447 -19.48 22.32 18.97
CA LEU A 447 -19.65 22.15 17.53
C LEU A 447 -18.59 21.21 16.97
N SER A 448 -19.03 20.19 16.26
CA SER A 448 -18.19 19.27 15.49
C SER A 448 -18.43 19.38 14.01
N THR A 449 -17.49 18.90 13.23
CA THR A 449 -17.55 18.90 11.78
C THR A 449 -16.92 17.62 11.22
N VAL A 450 -17.44 17.18 10.07
CA VAL A 450 -16.90 16.07 9.31
C VAL A 450 -16.38 16.60 7.97
N ILE A 451 -15.11 16.45 7.74
CA ILE A 451 -14.43 16.88 6.51
C ILE A 451 -14.18 15.63 5.67
N ASN A 452 -14.99 15.42 4.64
CA ASN A 452 -14.77 14.34 3.68
C ASN A 452 -13.72 14.78 2.66
N PHE A 453 -12.89 13.82 2.26
CA PHE A 453 -11.84 14.09 1.31
C PHE A 453 -11.65 12.96 0.29
N THR A 454 -11.11 13.33 -0.86
CA THR A 454 -10.69 12.40 -1.91
C THR A 454 -9.30 12.78 -2.36
N ALA A 455 -8.35 11.86 -2.26
CA ALA A 455 -7.01 12.05 -2.79
C ALA A 455 -7.02 11.82 -4.31
N GLN A 456 -6.20 12.60 -5.00
CA GLN A 456 -6.03 12.58 -6.43
C GLN A 456 -4.57 12.36 -6.78
N GLY A 457 -4.31 11.72 -7.93
CA GLY A 457 -2.96 11.65 -8.48
C GLY A 457 -2.45 13.07 -8.76
N PHE A 458 -1.24 13.35 -8.31
CA PHE A 458 -0.59 14.61 -8.61
C PHE A 458 0.09 14.51 -9.98
N ASP A 459 -0.36 15.28 -10.95
CA ASP A 459 0.12 15.26 -12.34
C ASP A 459 0.94 16.51 -12.73
N GLY A 460 1.22 17.38 -11.78
CA GLY A 460 1.98 18.60 -12.01
C GLY A 460 3.23 18.70 -11.13
N ALA A 461 4.30 19.30 -11.66
CA ALA A 461 5.34 19.82 -10.79
C ALA A 461 4.69 20.83 -9.85
N LEU A 462 4.87 20.68 -8.53
CA LEU A 462 4.65 21.77 -7.59
C LEU A 462 5.55 22.91 -8.05
N SER A 463 4.97 23.81 -8.82
CA SER A 463 5.77 24.83 -9.46
C SER A 463 6.32 25.73 -8.38
N THR A 464 7.62 26.00 -8.45
CA THR A 464 8.27 27.09 -7.69
C THR A 464 7.56 28.45 -7.91
N ALA A 465 6.77 28.59 -8.97
CA ALA A 465 5.91 29.73 -9.22
C ALA A 465 4.78 29.92 -8.17
N ALA A 466 4.44 28.89 -7.40
CA ALA A 466 3.45 28.97 -6.32
C ALA A 466 4.09 29.32 -4.95
N GLY A 467 5.37 29.63 -4.88
CA GLY A 467 6.05 29.92 -3.61
C GLY A 467 6.24 28.68 -2.71
N LEU A 468 5.95 27.49 -3.23
CA LEU A 468 6.21 26.22 -2.58
C LEU A 468 7.65 25.84 -2.93
N SER A 469 8.58 25.98 -2.00
CA SER A 469 9.85 25.30 -2.14
C SER A 469 9.59 23.80 -1.92
N ALA A 470 10.07 22.94 -2.80
CA ALA A 470 9.95 21.50 -2.63
C ALA A 470 10.61 21.00 -1.32
N ALA A 471 11.54 21.76 -0.77
CA ALA A 471 12.12 21.53 0.56
C ALA A 471 11.10 21.65 1.72
N ALA A 472 9.91 22.24 1.47
CA ALA A 472 8.87 22.34 2.49
C ALA A 472 7.81 21.22 2.39
N TYR A 473 7.83 20.46 1.30
CA TYR A 473 6.87 19.41 1.01
C TYR A 473 7.62 18.26 0.36
N ASP A 474 7.68 17.16 1.06
CA ASP A 474 8.23 15.88 0.57
C ASP A 474 7.27 15.26 -0.48
N VAL A 475 6.97 16.03 -1.54
CA VAL A 475 5.98 15.62 -2.53
C VAL A 475 6.67 14.81 -3.61
N GLU A 476 6.54 13.54 -3.52
CA GLU A 476 6.88 12.63 -4.60
C GLU A 476 5.77 12.65 -5.64
N GLY A 477 6.03 13.24 -6.78
CA GLY A 477 5.06 13.40 -7.87
C GLY A 477 4.47 12.09 -8.35
N SER A 478 3.28 12.14 -8.90
CA SER A 478 2.40 11.04 -9.35
C SER A 478 1.89 10.09 -8.28
N ASN A 479 2.24 10.26 -7.01
CA ASN A 479 1.67 9.49 -5.93
C ASN A 479 0.33 10.08 -5.47
N ASP A 480 -0.63 9.20 -5.25
CA ASP A 480 -1.90 9.55 -4.63
C ASP A 480 -1.78 9.49 -3.10
N LEU A 481 -0.87 8.61 -2.63
CA LEU A 481 -0.63 8.33 -1.22
C LEU A 481 0.81 7.86 -0.99
N LEU A 482 1.36 8.34 0.10
CA LEU A 482 2.62 7.88 0.70
C LEU A 482 2.33 7.45 2.14
N VAL A 483 2.84 6.29 2.52
CA VAL A 483 2.72 5.76 3.88
C VAL A 483 4.12 5.56 4.45
N ARG A 484 4.51 6.37 5.42
CA ARG A 484 5.82 6.28 6.08
C ARG A 484 5.67 5.68 7.47
N TYR A 485 6.47 4.68 7.75
CA TYR A 485 6.56 4.02 9.05
C TYR A 485 7.84 4.43 9.75
N TYR A 486 7.71 4.96 10.94
CA TYR A 486 8.83 5.29 11.81
C TYR A 486 8.79 4.41 13.06
N SER A 487 9.91 3.81 13.38
CA SER A 487 10.11 3.21 14.69
C SER A 487 10.89 4.21 15.54
N ALA A 488 10.56 4.34 16.82
CA ALA A 488 11.26 5.29 17.69
C ALA A 488 12.79 5.11 17.61
N ALA A 489 13.50 6.22 17.58
CA ALA A 489 14.96 6.29 17.65
C ALA A 489 15.49 5.68 18.96
#